data_a83cfdadc6528bcf7dc9a872d886e247
#
_entry.id   a83cfdadc6528bcf7dc9a872d886e247
#
_cell.length_a   1.000
_cell.length_b   1.000
_cell.length_c   1.000
_cell.angle_alpha   90.00
_cell.angle_beta   90.00
_cell.angle_gamma   90.00
#
_symmetry.space_group_name_H-M   'P 1'
#
loop_
_entity.id
_entity.type
_entity.pdbx_description
1 polymer ?
#
loop_
_entity_poly.entity_id
_entity_poly.type
_entity_poly.pdbx_seq_one_letter_code
_entity_poly.pdbx_strand_id
1 'polypeptide(L)'
;LVQTDDPLKSRQVPVSAAVSPSSLTFGRPVSSYAQLQSIEETWRALYQSLDVKSIFVSFEYISSWYKCFAGSEQVRVYPLLEGDEVVGYWPLQVKREGPFRVLSSLVNEHCLEAHPLIRDGYEAAFAQRGCDILTQDKRSGDILRYFEGYSFQPHALAKKLAVGRLHARAIAEPTYSIALPETFEEYVTKHLSTKMRKNMKQMMHKIARVEDHGYRHETGERAVEDWPLFLAIEDSGWKGAQGTSIRRLPSRYQDFYAGLIRMLAKTGQLHLYFLEIAGQPVSGAFCYVDRDIFYYN
;
A
#
# COMPACT_ATOMS: atom_id res chain seq x y z
N LEU A 1 27.52 2.71 -4.83
CA LEU A 1 26.24 3.42 -4.70
C LEU A 1 26.24 4.51 -5.77
N VAL A 2 25.62 4.24 -6.92
CA VAL A 2 25.35 5.24 -7.96
C VAL A 2 24.04 5.91 -7.54
N GLN A 3 24.11 7.19 -7.25
CA GLN A 3 22.90 8.02 -7.17
C GLN A 3 22.29 8.03 -8.57
N THR A 4 21.28 7.21 -8.80
CA THR A 4 20.45 7.32 -10.00
C THR A 4 19.42 8.39 -9.72
N ASP A 5 19.34 9.37 -10.61
CA ASP A 5 18.25 10.37 -10.61
C ASP A 5 16.91 9.61 -10.54
N ASP A 6 16.11 9.97 -9.58
CA ASP A 6 14.78 9.40 -9.33
C ASP A 6 13.88 9.68 -10.55
N PRO A 7 13.49 8.67 -11.34
CA PRO A 7 12.69 8.89 -12.54
C PRO A 7 11.28 9.42 -12.22
N LEU A 8 10.85 9.34 -10.97
CA LEU A 8 9.59 9.93 -10.53
C LEU A 8 9.69 11.45 -10.35
N LYS A 9 10.90 12.02 -10.24
CA LYS A 9 11.08 13.48 -10.17
C LYS A 9 10.91 14.19 -11.52
N SER A 10 10.93 13.49 -12.63
CA SER A 10 10.89 14.10 -13.96
C SER A 10 9.50 14.20 -14.59
N ARG A 11 8.45 13.61 -14.00
CA ARG A 11 7.08 13.93 -14.38
C ARG A 11 6.68 15.24 -13.70
N GLN A 12 7.00 16.35 -14.31
CA GLN A 12 6.30 17.61 -14.04
C GLN A 12 4.84 17.41 -14.46
N VAL A 13 4.01 17.02 -13.49
CA VAL A 13 2.56 17.10 -13.64
C VAL A 13 2.26 18.56 -13.97
N PRO A 14 1.51 18.86 -15.04
CA PRO A 14 1.10 20.23 -15.32
C PRO A 14 0.47 20.78 -14.05
N VAL A 15 0.99 21.91 -13.55
CA VAL A 15 0.49 22.57 -12.34
C VAL A 15 -0.93 23.01 -12.66
N SER A 16 -1.89 22.15 -12.36
CA SER A 16 -3.29 22.57 -12.22
C SER A 16 -3.32 23.73 -11.24
N ALA A 17 -4.13 24.74 -11.50
CA ALA A 17 -4.23 25.93 -10.65
C ALA A 17 -4.34 25.48 -9.19
N ALA A 18 -3.38 25.88 -8.35
CA ALA A 18 -3.29 25.40 -6.98
C ALA A 18 -4.61 25.68 -6.24
N VAL A 19 -5.26 24.63 -5.77
CA VAL A 19 -6.51 24.72 -5.03
C VAL A 19 -6.27 25.52 -3.75
N SER A 20 -7.16 26.50 -3.49
CA SER A 20 -7.05 27.28 -2.26
C SER A 20 -7.35 26.41 -1.04
N PRO A 21 -6.47 26.35 -0.04
CA PRO A 21 -6.74 25.60 1.18
C PRO A 21 -8.02 26.06 1.91
N SER A 22 -8.43 27.31 1.72
CA SER A 22 -9.64 27.87 2.36
C SER A 22 -10.94 27.29 1.80
N SER A 23 -10.94 26.73 0.58
CA SER A 23 -12.13 26.08 0.00
C SER A 23 -12.37 24.67 0.53
N LEU A 24 -11.38 24.05 1.19
CA LEU A 24 -11.49 22.69 1.67
C LEU A 24 -11.97 22.61 3.10
N THR A 25 -12.86 21.65 3.34
CA THR A 25 -13.35 21.30 4.67
C THR A 25 -13.29 19.80 4.87
N PHE A 26 -13.23 19.38 6.13
CA PHE A 26 -13.42 17.96 6.44
C PHE A 26 -14.85 17.70 6.87
N GLY A 27 -15.44 16.70 6.27
CA GLY A 27 -16.77 16.24 6.63
C GLY A 27 -16.79 15.47 7.94
N ARG A 28 -18.00 15.06 8.34
CA ARG A 28 -18.16 14.18 9.51
C ARG A 28 -17.40 12.86 9.29
N PRO A 29 -16.58 12.44 10.26
CA PRO A 29 -15.80 11.21 10.08
C PRO A 29 -16.72 9.96 10.04
N VAL A 30 -16.38 9.05 9.13
CA VAL A 30 -16.89 7.67 9.13
C VAL A 30 -16.29 6.96 10.34
N SER A 31 -17.12 6.39 11.19
CA SER A 31 -16.73 5.88 12.52
C SER A 31 -17.07 4.40 12.75
N SER A 32 -17.55 3.70 11.72
CA SER A 32 -17.84 2.27 11.78
C SER A 32 -17.56 1.58 10.46
N TYR A 33 -17.38 0.26 10.50
CA TYR A 33 -17.18 -0.52 9.27
C TYR A 33 -18.39 -0.46 8.34
N ALA A 34 -19.62 -0.45 8.88
CA ALA A 34 -20.84 -0.31 8.07
C ALA A 34 -20.89 1.04 7.33
N GLN A 35 -20.49 2.12 8.00
CA GLN A 35 -20.37 3.43 7.35
C GLN A 35 -19.24 3.46 6.31
N LEU A 36 -18.13 2.75 6.54
CA LEU A 36 -17.06 2.59 5.53
C LEU A 36 -17.61 1.91 4.27
N GLN A 37 -18.39 0.85 4.44
CA GLN A 37 -19.02 0.17 3.30
C GLN A 37 -20.00 1.08 2.53
N SER A 38 -20.69 2.00 3.22
CA SER A 38 -21.63 2.92 2.55
C SER A 38 -20.96 3.97 1.66
N ILE A 39 -19.66 4.18 1.81
CA ILE A 39 -18.88 5.10 0.94
C ILE A 39 -18.04 4.36 -0.12
N GLU A 40 -18.22 3.06 -0.28
CA GLU A 40 -17.44 2.23 -1.22
C GLU A 40 -17.48 2.78 -2.64
N GLU A 41 -18.66 3.11 -3.14
CA GLU A 41 -18.86 3.60 -4.52
C GLU A 41 -18.10 4.91 -4.75
N THR A 42 -18.26 5.88 -3.86
CA THR A 42 -17.56 7.18 -3.96
C THR A 42 -16.06 7.04 -3.77
N TRP A 43 -15.62 6.11 -2.91
CA TRP A 43 -14.20 5.79 -2.75
C TRP A 43 -13.61 5.24 -4.04
N ARG A 44 -14.27 4.25 -4.64
CA ARG A 44 -13.84 3.62 -5.90
C ARG A 44 -13.80 4.63 -7.04
N ALA A 45 -14.83 5.47 -7.16
CA ALA A 45 -14.89 6.51 -8.19
C ALA A 45 -13.70 7.48 -8.05
N LEU A 46 -13.42 7.95 -6.84
CA LEU A 46 -12.27 8.80 -6.57
C LEU A 46 -10.95 8.07 -6.88
N TYR A 47 -10.79 6.82 -6.41
CA TYR A 47 -9.59 6.03 -6.68
C TYR A 47 -9.37 5.86 -8.19
N GLN A 48 -10.44 5.60 -8.95
CA GLN A 48 -10.35 5.45 -10.42
C GLN A 48 -9.98 6.76 -11.14
N SER A 49 -10.30 7.91 -10.59
CA SER A 49 -10.01 9.21 -11.19
C SER A 49 -8.56 9.67 -11.04
N LEU A 50 -7.76 9.04 -10.18
CA LEU A 50 -6.37 9.44 -9.94
C LEU A 50 -5.45 9.04 -11.09
N ASP A 51 -4.49 9.89 -11.42
CA ASP A 51 -3.43 9.59 -12.38
C ASP A 51 -2.40 8.60 -11.79
N VAL A 52 -1.97 8.83 -10.55
CA VAL A 52 -1.09 7.94 -9.81
C VAL A 52 -1.88 7.24 -8.72
N LYS A 53 -1.83 5.91 -8.71
CA LYS A 53 -2.54 5.07 -7.76
C LYS A 53 -1.57 4.28 -6.91
N SER A 54 -1.98 4.08 -5.67
CA SER A 54 -1.36 3.10 -4.79
C SER A 54 -2.42 2.10 -4.36
N ILE A 55 -2.12 0.82 -4.50
CA ILE A 55 -3.03 -0.26 -4.07
C ILE A 55 -3.36 -0.17 -2.57
N PHE A 56 -2.46 0.42 -1.78
CA PHE A 56 -2.61 0.58 -0.33
C PHE A 56 -3.70 1.57 0.07
N VAL A 57 -4.22 2.38 -0.87
CA VAL A 57 -5.40 3.22 -0.67
C VAL A 57 -6.61 2.75 -1.46
N SER A 58 -6.53 1.58 -2.11
CA SER A 58 -7.72 0.96 -2.72
C SER A 58 -8.74 0.60 -1.65
N PHE A 59 -10.02 0.57 -2.03
CA PHE A 59 -11.08 0.19 -1.09
C PHE A 59 -10.88 -1.24 -0.57
N GLU A 60 -10.39 -2.14 -1.42
CA GLU A 60 -10.08 -3.53 -1.11
C GLU A 60 -9.08 -3.62 0.05
N TYR A 61 -7.99 -2.88 -0.06
CA TYR A 61 -6.94 -2.89 0.94
C TYR A 61 -7.41 -2.28 2.27
N ILE A 62 -7.97 -1.08 2.23
CA ILE A 62 -8.44 -0.34 3.41
C ILE A 62 -9.56 -1.09 4.14
N SER A 63 -10.55 -1.62 3.40
CA SER A 63 -11.65 -2.37 4.02
C SER A 63 -11.18 -3.69 4.65
N SER A 64 -10.27 -4.41 3.99
CA SER A 64 -9.66 -5.63 4.56
C SER A 64 -8.85 -5.30 5.81
N TRP A 65 -8.10 -4.21 5.79
CA TRP A 65 -7.32 -3.76 6.93
C TRP A 65 -8.21 -3.45 8.15
N TYR A 66 -9.25 -2.64 7.99
CA TYR A 66 -10.17 -2.33 9.08
C TYR A 66 -10.89 -3.57 9.61
N LYS A 67 -11.29 -4.47 8.74
CA LYS A 67 -11.97 -5.71 9.12
C LYS A 67 -11.12 -6.59 10.03
N CYS A 68 -9.81 -6.67 9.78
CA CYS A 68 -8.92 -7.62 10.44
C CYS A 68 -8.15 -7.02 11.62
N PHE A 69 -7.86 -5.72 11.59
CA PHE A 69 -6.95 -5.09 12.56
C PHE A 69 -7.62 -4.02 13.43
N ALA A 70 -8.73 -3.46 12.99
CA ALA A 70 -9.46 -2.48 13.77
C ALA A 70 -10.75 -3.08 14.33
N GLY A 71 -11.01 -2.88 15.62
CA GLY A 71 -12.36 -3.07 16.16
C GLY A 71 -13.34 -2.10 15.50
N SER A 72 -14.64 -2.41 15.51
CA SER A 72 -15.68 -1.59 14.87
C SER A 72 -15.67 -0.10 15.29
N GLU A 73 -15.25 0.18 16.51
CA GLU A 73 -15.16 1.53 17.08
C GLU A 73 -13.84 2.24 16.77
N GLN A 74 -12.88 1.58 16.11
CA GLN A 74 -11.57 2.13 15.81
C GLN A 74 -11.49 2.77 14.42
N VAL A 75 -12.50 2.54 13.58
CA VAL A 75 -12.59 3.16 12.25
C VAL A 75 -12.67 4.67 12.37
N ARG A 76 -11.85 5.38 11.63
CA ARG A 76 -11.87 6.83 11.56
C ARG A 76 -11.43 7.31 10.18
N VAL A 77 -12.40 7.55 9.27
CA VAL A 77 -12.10 8.08 7.94
C VAL A 77 -12.66 9.48 7.83
N TYR A 78 -11.81 10.42 7.51
CA TYR A 78 -12.20 11.81 7.30
C TYR A 78 -12.38 12.09 5.80
N PRO A 79 -13.61 12.35 5.32
CA PRO A 79 -13.80 12.81 3.96
C PRO A 79 -13.33 14.26 3.84
N LEU A 80 -12.55 14.56 2.81
CA LEU A 80 -12.14 15.91 2.42
C LEU A 80 -13.10 16.41 1.35
N LEU A 81 -13.65 17.58 1.56
CA LEU A 81 -14.70 18.17 0.73
C LEU A 81 -14.26 19.49 0.12
N GLU A 82 -14.61 19.72 -1.12
CA GLU A 82 -14.67 21.02 -1.76
C GLU A 82 -16.14 21.36 -2.06
N GLY A 83 -16.71 22.27 -1.29
CA GLY A 83 -18.17 22.42 -1.24
C GLY A 83 -18.83 21.13 -0.76
N ASP A 84 -19.69 20.54 -1.60
CA ASP A 84 -20.36 19.27 -1.32
C ASP A 84 -19.68 18.06 -1.99
N GLU A 85 -18.62 18.29 -2.79
CA GLU A 85 -17.91 17.25 -3.50
C GLU A 85 -16.81 16.62 -2.64
N VAL A 86 -16.73 15.27 -2.64
CA VAL A 86 -15.64 14.54 -1.98
C VAL A 86 -14.43 14.54 -2.90
N VAL A 87 -13.33 15.13 -2.44
CA VAL A 87 -12.03 15.20 -3.15
C VAL A 87 -10.94 14.38 -2.47
N GLY A 88 -11.24 13.78 -1.33
CA GLY A 88 -10.30 12.90 -0.63
C GLY A 88 -10.92 12.12 0.51
N TYR A 89 -10.19 11.10 0.95
CA TYR A 89 -10.46 10.33 2.17
C TYR A 89 -9.18 10.13 2.94
N TRP A 90 -9.21 10.39 4.22
CA TRP A 90 -8.08 10.12 5.11
C TRP A 90 -8.41 9.00 6.09
N PRO A 91 -7.96 7.77 5.82
CA PRO A 91 -8.20 6.63 6.68
C PRO A 91 -7.23 6.64 7.87
N LEU A 92 -7.77 6.67 9.07
CA LEU A 92 -7.06 6.61 10.34
C LEU A 92 -7.74 5.59 11.27
N GLN A 93 -7.06 5.19 12.32
CA GLN A 93 -7.64 4.40 13.41
C GLN A 93 -7.55 5.15 14.73
N VAL A 94 -8.49 4.87 15.62
CA VAL A 94 -8.43 5.31 17.01
C VAL A 94 -8.33 4.09 17.90
N LYS A 95 -7.23 3.94 18.62
CA LYS A 95 -7.03 2.85 19.56
C LYS A 95 -6.73 3.39 20.96
N ARG A 96 -6.90 2.53 21.97
CA ARG A 96 -6.51 2.85 23.35
C ARG A 96 -5.12 2.30 23.64
N GLU A 97 -4.27 3.15 24.17
CA GLU A 97 -2.97 2.77 24.72
C GLU A 97 -2.91 3.26 26.18
N GLY A 98 -3.17 2.34 27.11
CA GLY A 98 -3.38 2.71 28.53
C GLY A 98 -4.59 3.66 28.68
N PRO A 99 -4.43 4.80 29.39
CA PRO A 99 -5.49 5.78 29.57
C PRO A 99 -5.74 6.67 28.33
N PHE A 100 -4.89 6.56 27.30
CA PHE A 100 -4.90 7.49 26.17
C PHE A 100 -5.65 6.90 24.98
N ARG A 101 -6.36 7.77 24.25
CA ARG A 101 -6.83 7.52 22.89
C ARG A 101 -5.72 7.96 21.93
N VAL A 102 -5.37 7.09 21.00
CA VAL A 102 -4.32 7.34 20.00
C VAL A 102 -4.94 7.30 18.62
N LEU A 103 -4.87 8.43 17.91
CA LEU A 103 -5.22 8.51 16.50
C LEU A 103 -3.95 8.22 15.68
N SER A 104 -4.01 7.24 14.78
CA SER A 104 -2.84 6.83 13.99
C SER A 104 -3.22 6.36 12.60
N SER A 105 -2.23 6.33 11.69
CA SER A 105 -2.36 5.72 10.37
C SER A 105 -2.62 4.22 10.48
N LEU A 106 -3.09 3.62 9.38
CA LEU A 106 -3.37 2.19 9.24
C LEU A 106 -2.10 1.41 8.94
N VAL A 107 -1.11 1.46 9.83
CA VAL A 107 0.15 0.75 9.67
C VAL A 107 0.33 -0.34 10.71
N ASN A 108 0.94 -1.42 10.28
CA ASN A 108 1.45 -2.49 11.14
C ASN A 108 2.67 -3.14 10.45
N GLU A 109 3.20 -4.19 11.03
CA GLU A 109 4.39 -4.90 10.52
C GLU A 109 4.24 -5.53 9.13
N HIS A 110 2.99 -5.66 8.63
CA HIS A 110 2.68 -6.19 7.29
C HIS A 110 2.04 -5.15 6.36
N CYS A 111 1.76 -3.96 6.87
CA CYS A 111 1.10 -2.88 6.16
C CYS A 111 1.89 -1.60 6.42
N LEU A 112 3.02 -1.46 5.75
CA LEU A 112 3.97 -0.37 6.01
C LEU A 112 3.58 0.94 5.34
N GLU A 113 2.66 0.90 4.38
CA GLU A 113 2.17 2.08 3.68
C GLU A 113 0.75 2.44 4.12
N ALA A 114 0.56 3.69 4.52
CA ALA A 114 -0.75 4.25 4.78
C ALA A 114 -0.73 5.74 4.46
N HIS A 115 -1.50 6.14 3.49
CA HIS A 115 -1.64 7.53 3.10
C HIS A 115 -3.09 7.88 2.77
N PRO A 116 -3.45 9.16 2.72
CA PRO A 116 -4.78 9.56 2.29
C PRO A 116 -4.98 9.30 0.80
N LEU A 117 -6.21 8.97 0.42
CA LEU A 117 -6.68 8.98 -0.96
C LEU A 117 -7.07 10.42 -1.27
N ILE A 118 -6.43 11.08 -2.23
CA ILE A 118 -6.66 12.50 -2.51
C ILE A 118 -6.62 12.70 -4.02
N ARG A 119 -7.55 13.52 -4.52
CA ARG A 119 -7.58 13.96 -5.92
C ARG A 119 -6.31 14.72 -6.26
N ASP A 120 -5.78 14.48 -7.46
CA ASP A 120 -4.57 15.12 -7.95
C ASP A 120 -4.71 16.65 -7.92
N GLY A 121 -3.67 17.33 -7.41
CA GLY A 121 -3.64 18.78 -7.23
C GLY A 121 -4.18 19.29 -5.89
N TYR A 122 -4.77 18.42 -5.04
CA TYR A 122 -5.29 18.81 -3.71
C TYR A 122 -4.32 18.54 -2.55
N GLU A 123 -3.16 17.96 -2.83
CA GLU A 123 -2.22 17.47 -1.82
C GLU A 123 -1.71 18.58 -0.89
N ALA A 124 -1.32 19.70 -1.46
CA ALA A 124 -0.79 20.83 -0.68
C ALA A 124 -1.87 21.43 0.23
N ALA A 125 -3.11 21.53 -0.27
CA ALA A 125 -4.24 22.03 0.48
C ALA A 125 -4.65 21.03 1.58
N PHE A 126 -4.64 19.72 1.29
CA PHE A 126 -4.84 18.68 2.28
C PHE A 126 -3.79 18.75 3.41
N ALA A 127 -2.50 18.84 3.08
CA ALA A 127 -1.44 18.94 4.08
C ALA A 127 -1.64 20.13 5.03
N GLN A 128 -2.20 21.22 4.51
CA GLN A 128 -2.53 22.39 5.31
C GLN A 128 -3.74 22.16 6.24
N ARG A 129 -4.82 21.59 5.71
CA ARG A 129 -6.07 21.37 6.47
C ARG A 129 -6.00 20.15 7.37
N GLY A 130 -5.22 19.13 6.99
CA GLY A 130 -5.02 17.94 7.81
C GLY A 130 -4.48 18.24 9.20
N CYS A 131 -3.60 19.24 9.31
CA CYS A 131 -3.11 19.71 10.62
C CYS A 131 -4.25 20.30 11.48
N ASP A 132 -5.19 21.02 10.87
CA ASP A 132 -6.31 21.61 11.61
C ASP A 132 -7.21 20.54 12.22
N ILE A 133 -7.50 19.47 11.47
CA ILE A 133 -8.29 18.34 11.97
C ILE A 133 -7.61 17.63 13.13
N LEU A 134 -6.33 17.33 12.99
CA LEU A 134 -5.56 16.65 14.03
C LEU A 134 -5.55 17.48 15.33
N THR A 135 -5.74 18.79 15.24
CA THR A 135 -5.83 19.68 16.39
C THR A 135 -7.25 19.87 16.90
N GLN A 136 -8.25 19.87 16.01
CA GLN A 136 -9.66 20.16 16.34
C GLN A 136 -10.42 18.93 16.86
N ASP A 137 -10.18 17.73 16.31
CA ASP A 137 -10.80 16.49 16.80
C ASP A 137 -10.11 15.94 18.07
N LYS A 138 -9.14 16.69 18.59
CA LYS A 138 -8.43 16.35 19.81
C LYS A 138 -9.33 16.57 21.01
N ARG A 139 -9.86 15.48 21.59
CA ARG A 139 -10.45 15.53 22.93
C ARG A 139 -9.35 15.66 23.97
N SER A 140 -9.65 16.32 25.08
CA SER A 140 -8.69 16.45 26.19
C SER A 140 -8.14 15.07 26.57
N GLY A 141 -6.83 14.88 26.49
CA GLY A 141 -6.13 13.63 26.78
C GLY A 141 -5.81 12.74 25.57
N ASP A 142 -6.28 13.08 24.37
CA ASP A 142 -5.91 12.32 23.17
C ASP A 142 -4.46 12.59 22.77
N ILE A 143 -3.73 11.52 22.47
CA ILE A 143 -2.39 11.59 21.86
C ILE A 143 -2.55 11.35 20.37
N LEU A 144 -1.95 12.23 19.59
CA LEU A 144 -1.83 12.07 18.17
C LEU A 144 -0.52 11.36 17.87
N ARG A 145 -0.61 10.18 17.24
CA ARG A 145 0.53 9.49 16.67
C ARG A 145 0.24 9.26 15.19
N TYR A 146 0.96 9.95 14.35
CA TYR A 146 0.82 9.86 12.91
C TYR A 146 2.09 9.24 12.34
N PHE A 147 1.91 8.16 11.60
CA PHE A 147 2.96 7.54 10.81
C PHE A 147 2.56 7.67 9.35
N GLU A 148 3.31 8.42 8.60
CA GLU A 148 3.17 8.51 7.17
C GLU A 148 4.10 7.50 6.51
N GLY A 149 3.51 6.53 5.82
CA GLY A 149 4.23 5.68 4.87
C GLY A 149 3.94 6.21 3.49
N TYR A 150 4.79 7.00 2.96
CA TYR A 150 5.17 7.26 1.57
C TYR A 150 4.31 7.89 0.49
N SER A 151 5.06 8.49 -0.41
CA SER A 151 4.91 9.15 -1.70
C SER A 151 4.24 10.53 -1.69
N PHE A 152 3.70 10.94 -0.60
CA PHE A 152 2.93 12.16 -0.49
C PHE A 152 3.75 13.23 0.21
N GLN A 153 4.24 14.25 -0.43
CA GLN A 153 5.03 15.37 0.09
C GLN A 153 5.13 15.42 1.64
N PRO A 154 5.78 14.43 2.29
CA PRO A 154 5.78 14.26 3.75
C PRO A 154 6.35 15.48 4.47
N HIS A 155 7.21 16.23 3.78
CA HIS A 155 7.83 17.44 4.31
C HIS A 155 6.85 18.59 4.54
N ALA A 156 5.76 18.70 3.78
CA ALA A 156 4.81 19.80 3.95
C ALA A 156 3.94 19.58 5.21
N LEU A 157 3.45 18.35 5.41
CA LEU A 157 2.67 17.99 6.60
C LEU A 157 3.54 18.01 7.85
N ALA A 158 4.72 17.37 7.81
CA ALA A 158 5.65 17.34 8.93
C ALA A 158 6.14 18.73 9.34
N LYS A 159 6.46 19.62 8.39
CA LYS A 159 6.84 21.01 8.69
C LYS A 159 5.73 21.79 9.38
N LYS A 160 4.47 21.57 8.99
CA LYS A 160 3.34 22.25 9.62
C LYS A 160 3.01 21.71 11.00
N LEU A 161 3.10 20.39 11.20
CA LEU A 161 2.95 19.76 12.51
C LEU A 161 4.03 20.23 13.50
N ALA A 162 5.23 20.54 13.01
CA ALA A 162 6.33 21.01 13.84
C ALA A 162 6.17 22.47 14.32
N VAL A 163 5.30 23.28 13.73
CA VAL A 163 5.07 24.69 14.10
C VAL A 163 4.17 24.84 15.34
N GLY A 164 3.51 23.78 15.79
CA GLY A 164 2.67 23.77 16.98
C GLY A 164 3.36 23.10 18.20
N ARG A 165 2.53 22.75 19.21
CA ARG A 165 2.96 21.93 20.36
C ARG A 165 3.22 20.46 20.00
N LEU A 166 3.24 20.13 18.71
CA LEU A 166 3.43 18.78 18.18
C LEU A 166 4.89 18.60 17.77
N HIS A 167 5.54 17.61 18.33
CA HIS A 167 6.88 17.22 17.90
C HIS A 167 6.75 16.27 16.71
N ALA A 168 7.13 16.73 15.51
CA ALA A 168 7.23 15.90 14.33
C ALA A 168 8.68 15.42 14.14
N ARG A 169 8.87 14.12 14.03
CA ARG A 169 10.13 13.51 13.60
C ARG A 169 9.85 12.79 12.28
N ALA A 170 10.44 13.26 11.20
CA ALA A 170 10.45 12.54 9.95
C ALA A 170 11.52 11.43 10.03
N ILE A 171 11.10 10.18 9.80
CA ILE A 171 12.00 9.06 9.57
C ILE A 171 11.80 8.69 8.11
N ALA A 172 12.82 8.92 7.29
CA ALA A 172 12.78 8.53 5.88
C ALA A 172 13.31 7.09 5.77
N GLU A 173 12.42 6.16 5.47
CA GLU A 173 12.82 4.82 5.02
C GLU A 173 12.70 4.79 3.49
N PRO A 174 13.77 4.47 2.75
CA PRO A 174 13.71 4.49 1.30
C PRO A 174 12.83 3.37 0.77
N THR A 175 11.80 3.71 0.02
CA THR A 175 11.08 2.75 -0.82
C THR A 175 11.84 2.63 -2.14
N TYR A 176 12.13 1.40 -2.55
CA TYR A 176 12.82 1.15 -3.79
C TYR A 176 11.81 0.93 -4.91
N SER A 177 11.90 1.73 -5.95
CA SER A 177 11.16 1.54 -7.19
C SER A 177 12.13 1.38 -8.37
N ILE A 178 11.72 0.63 -9.38
CA ILE A 178 12.48 0.42 -10.59
C ILE A 178 11.56 0.76 -11.76
N ALA A 179 11.97 1.73 -12.58
CA ALA A 179 11.33 1.95 -13.86
C ALA A 179 11.66 0.77 -14.78
N LEU A 180 10.64 -0.01 -15.14
CA LEU A 180 10.82 -1.14 -16.03
C LEU A 180 10.90 -0.63 -17.47
N PRO A 181 11.95 -0.98 -18.23
CA PRO A 181 12.02 -0.70 -19.65
C PRO A 181 11.09 -1.62 -20.44
N GLU A 182 10.97 -1.38 -21.75
CA GLU A 182 10.05 -2.15 -22.61
C GLU A 182 10.43 -3.63 -22.73
N THR A 183 11.72 -3.96 -22.59
CA THR A 183 12.18 -5.35 -22.69
C THR A 183 12.99 -5.80 -21.48
N PHE A 184 12.94 -7.10 -21.23
CA PHE A 184 13.74 -7.73 -20.18
C PHE A 184 15.25 -7.62 -20.46
N GLU A 185 15.67 -7.71 -21.71
CA GLU A 185 17.07 -7.57 -22.13
C GLU A 185 17.60 -6.18 -21.82
N GLU A 186 16.78 -5.17 -22.05
CA GLU A 186 17.11 -3.78 -21.70
C GLU A 186 17.24 -3.61 -20.18
N TYR A 187 16.32 -4.16 -19.41
CA TYR A 187 16.40 -4.20 -17.95
C TYR A 187 17.69 -4.83 -17.45
N VAL A 188 18.00 -6.03 -17.96
CA VAL A 188 19.22 -6.76 -17.61
C VAL A 188 20.47 -5.96 -17.93
N THR A 189 20.48 -5.29 -19.08
CA THR A 189 21.66 -4.55 -19.57
C THR A 189 21.87 -3.24 -18.82
N LYS A 190 20.80 -2.48 -18.57
CA LYS A 190 20.87 -1.13 -17.98
C LYS A 190 20.88 -1.12 -16.46
N HIS A 191 20.11 -2.02 -15.81
CA HIS A 191 19.86 -1.96 -14.38
C HIS A 191 20.60 -3.01 -13.55
N LEU A 192 21.04 -4.12 -14.16
CA LEU A 192 21.76 -5.15 -13.42
C LEU A 192 23.30 -4.99 -13.53
N SER A 193 23.96 -5.11 -12.38
CA SER A 193 25.43 -5.15 -12.36
C SER A 193 25.96 -6.39 -13.09
N THR A 194 27.22 -6.34 -13.55
CA THR A 194 27.87 -7.48 -14.22
C THR A 194 27.82 -8.76 -13.38
N LYS A 195 27.99 -8.63 -12.06
CA LYS A 195 27.89 -9.76 -11.12
C LYS A 195 26.48 -10.34 -11.09
N MET A 196 25.45 -9.51 -11.01
CA MET A 196 24.06 -9.96 -11.03
C MET A 196 23.69 -10.63 -12.35
N ARG A 197 24.08 -10.05 -13.48
CA ARG A 197 23.88 -10.66 -14.81
C ARG A 197 24.49 -12.06 -14.91
N LYS A 198 25.74 -12.20 -14.43
CA LYS A 198 26.42 -13.50 -14.42
C LYS A 198 25.68 -14.51 -13.53
N ASN A 199 25.28 -14.11 -12.32
CA ASN A 199 24.55 -14.99 -11.40
C ASN A 199 23.20 -15.41 -11.98
N MET A 200 22.44 -14.47 -12.53
CA MET A 200 21.16 -14.74 -13.16
C MET A 200 21.31 -15.73 -14.33
N LYS A 201 22.28 -15.48 -15.22
CA LYS A 201 22.57 -16.39 -16.35
C LYS A 201 22.92 -17.79 -15.85
N GLN A 202 23.73 -17.91 -14.80
CA GLN A 202 24.06 -19.20 -14.20
C GLN A 202 22.84 -19.94 -13.61
N MET A 203 21.94 -19.19 -12.93
CA MET A 203 20.70 -19.74 -12.40
C MET A 203 19.77 -20.21 -13.52
N MET A 204 19.57 -19.38 -14.55
CA MET A 204 18.76 -19.79 -15.71
C MET A 204 19.31 -21.03 -16.41
N HIS A 205 20.64 -21.14 -16.58
CA HIS A 205 21.26 -22.34 -17.14
C HIS A 205 21.09 -23.56 -16.26
N LYS A 206 21.07 -23.41 -14.93
CA LYS A 206 20.80 -24.54 -14.02
C LYS A 206 19.37 -25.03 -14.18
N ILE A 207 18.41 -24.10 -14.22
CA ILE A 207 16.98 -24.44 -14.41
C ILE A 207 16.79 -25.10 -15.77
N ALA A 208 17.37 -24.53 -16.85
CA ALA A 208 17.26 -25.09 -18.20
C ALA A 208 17.83 -26.51 -18.37
N ARG A 209 18.68 -26.97 -17.43
CA ARG A 209 19.19 -28.38 -17.44
C ARG A 209 18.28 -29.36 -16.72
N VAL A 210 17.29 -28.84 -16.00
CA VAL A 210 16.31 -29.69 -15.32
C VAL A 210 15.26 -30.05 -16.36
N GLU A 211 15.10 -31.35 -16.58
CA GLU A 211 14.03 -31.89 -17.42
C GLU A 211 12.69 -31.54 -16.76
N ASP A 212 11.69 -31.20 -17.58
CA ASP A 212 10.33 -30.86 -17.12
C ASP A 212 10.31 -29.70 -16.12
N HIS A 213 10.82 -28.53 -16.53
CA HIS A 213 10.64 -27.27 -15.81
C HIS A 213 9.67 -26.35 -16.55
N GLY A 214 8.92 -25.56 -15.79
CA GLY A 214 7.93 -24.62 -16.34
C GLY A 214 7.72 -23.40 -15.47
N TYR A 215 7.07 -22.42 -16.04
CA TYR A 215 6.59 -21.22 -15.34
C TYR A 215 5.10 -21.13 -15.50
N ARG A 216 4.41 -20.88 -14.40
CA ARG A 216 2.96 -20.71 -14.39
C ARG A 216 2.61 -19.37 -13.77
N HIS A 217 1.68 -18.67 -14.40
CA HIS A 217 1.16 -17.39 -13.96
C HIS A 217 -0.36 -17.49 -13.85
N GLU A 218 -0.89 -17.17 -12.68
CA GLU A 218 -2.30 -17.25 -12.38
C GLU A 218 -2.86 -15.91 -11.91
N THR A 219 -4.08 -15.61 -12.33
CA THR A 219 -4.85 -14.42 -11.97
C THR A 219 -6.31 -14.79 -11.68
N GLY A 220 -7.11 -13.86 -11.17
CA GLY A 220 -8.54 -14.08 -10.93
C GLY A 220 -8.83 -15.26 -10.02
N GLU A 221 -9.86 -16.05 -10.34
CA GLU A 221 -10.28 -17.20 -9.52
C GLU A 221 -9.21 -18.27 -9.39
N ARG A 222 -8.43 -18.53 -10.46
CA ARG A 222 -7.33 -19.49 -10.41
C ARG A 222 -6.27 -19.09 -9.40
N ALA A 223 -5.94 -17.81 -9.29
CA ALA A 223 -5.02 -17.34 -8.26
C ALA A 223 -5.58 -17.55 -6.84
N VAL A 224 -6.89 -17.44 -6.64
CA VAL A 224 -7.52 -17.74 -5.34
C VAL A 224 -7.46 -19.24 -5.05
N GLU A 225 -7.72 -20.10 -6.03
CA GLU A 225 -7.62 -21.55 -5.91
C GLU A 225 -6.21 -21.99 -5.56
N ASP A 226 -5.20 -21.36 -6.16
CA ASP A 226 -3.77 -21.68 -5.97
C ASP A 226 -3.14 -20.97 -4.76
N TRP A 227 -3.85 -20.08 -4.09
CA TRP A 227 -3.35 -19.41 -2.89
C TRP A 227 -2.89 -20.37 -1.77
N PRO A 228 -3.60 -21.46 -1.43
CA PRO A 228 -3.12 -22.45 -0.48
C PRO A 228 -1.80 -23.11 -0.89
N LEU A 229 -1.56 -23.28 -2.20
CA LEU A 229 -0.32 -23.82 -2.74
C LEU A 229 0.84 -22.85 -2.55
N PHE A 230 0.63 -21.56 -2.87
CA PHE A 230 1.61 -20.51 -2.59
C PHE A 230 1.99 -20.49 -1.10
N LEU A 231 1.01 -20.53 -0.19
CA LEU A 231 1.24 -20.56 1.25
C LEU A 231 2.04 -21.80 1.70
N ALA A 232 1.86 -22.95 1.02
CA ALA A 232 2.63 -24.16 1.31
C ALA A 232 4.10 -24.00 0.92
N ILE A 233 4.35 -23.40 -0.25
CA ILE A 233 5.70 -23.11 -0.73
C ILE A 233 6.40 -22.11 0.20
N GLU A 234 5.74 -21.02 0.57
CA GLU A 234 6.29 -20.04 1.49
C GLU A 234 6.66 -20.63 2.85
N ASP A 235 5.80 -21.50 3.40
CA ASP A 235 6.01 -22.16 4.69
C ASP A 235 7.09 -23.27 4.63
N SER A 236 7.36 -23.85 3.46
CA SER A 236 8.42 -24.83 3.28
C SER A 236 9.83 -24.24 3.26
N GLY A 237 9.95 -22.93 3.04
CA GLY A 237 11.21 -22.21 2.93
C GLY A 237 11.71 -21.60 4.25
N TRP A 238 12.62 -20.65 4.13
CA TRP A 238 13.23 -19.98 5.28
C TRP A 238 12.21 -19.19 6.13
N LYS A 239 11.17 -18.64 5.54
CA LYS A 239 10.10 -17.94 6.28
C LYS A 239 9.35 -18.90 7.22
N GLY A 240 9.05 -20.11 6.77
CA GLY A 240 8.47 -21.14 7.63
C GLY A 240 9.41 -21.58 8.74
N ALA A 241 10.69 -21.80 8.43
CA ALA A 241 11.70 -22.16 9.42
C ALA A 241 11.89 -21.08 10.50
N GLN A 242 11.71 -19.80 10.16
CA GLN A 242 11.78 -18.66 11.08
C GLN A 242 10.43 -18.31 11.74
N GLY A 243 9.34 -18.98 11.37
CA GLY A 243 8.00 -18.66 11.89
C GLY A 243 7.37 -17.37 11.34
N THR A 244 7.89 -16.86 10.22
CA THR A 244 7.45 -15.59 9.59
C THR A 244 6.61 -15.78 8.33
N SER A 245 6.32 -17.03 7.93
CA SER A 245 5.40 -17.31 6.83
C SER A 245 3.97 -16.91 7.19
N ILE A 246 3.15 -16.55 6.21
CA ILE A 246 1.75 -16.14 6.43
C ILE A 246 0.98 -17.19 7.23
N ARG A 247 1.23 -18.48 7.01
CA ARG A 247 0.61 -19.59 7.78
C ARG A 247 0.97 -19.60 9.27
N ARG A 248 2.11 -19.03 9.65
CA ARG A 248 2.59 -18.94 11.03
C ARG A 248 2.17 -17.67 11.76
N LEU A 249 1.68 -16.69 11.03
CA LEU A 249 1.21 -15.44 11.62
C LEU A 249 -0.07 -15.66 12.46
N PRO A 250 -0.36 -14.76 13.41
CA PRO A 250 -1.66 -14.74 14.10
C PRO A 250 -2.83 -14.72 13.12
N SER A 251 -3.97 -15.35 13.49
CA SER A 251 -5.12 -15.57 12.60
C SER A 251 -5.61 -14.29 11.91
N ARG A 252 -5.58 -13.15 12.58
CA ARG A 252 -5.98 -11.85 11.98
C ARG A 252 -5.19 -11.47 10.73
N TYR A 253 -3.90 -11.84 10.65
CA TYR A 253 -3.10 -11.61 9.46
C TYR A 253 -3.42 -12.61 8.35
N GLN A 254 -3.65 -13.87 8.72
CA GLN A 254 -4.09 -14.88 7.76
C GLN A 254 -5.44 -14.48 7.15
N ASP A 255 -6.38 -14.00 7.98
CA ASP A 255 -7.70 -13.51 7.55
C ASP A 255 -7.58 -12.26 6.65
N PHE A 256 -6.64 -11.36 6.99
CA PHE A 256 -6.35 -10.18 6.17
C PHE A 256 -5.87 -10.58 4.77
N TYR A 257 -4.84 -11.43 4.67
CA TYR A 257 -4.36 -11.89 3.38
C TYR A 257 -5.43 -12.66 2.61
N ALA A 258 -6.16 -13.56 3.27
CA ALA A 258 -7.24 -14.31 2.63
C ALA A 258 -8.37 -13.42 2.10
N GLY A 259 -8.72 -12.36 2.83
CA GLY A 259 -9.70 -11.36 2.41
C GLY A 259 -9.19 -10.52 1.23
N LEU A 260 -7.98 -9.99 1.36
CA LEU A 260 -7.33 -9.16 0.36
C LEU A 260 -7.16 -9.90 -0.97
N ILE A 261 -6.65 -11.13 -0.95
CA ILE A 261 -6.45 -11.97 -2.12
C ILE A 261 -7.75 -12.16 -2.91
N ARG A 262 -8.87 -12.47 -2.22
CA ARG A 262 -10.17 -12.62 -2.88
C ARG A 262 -10.68 -11.32 -3.50
N MET A 263 -10.46 -10.19 -2.85
CA MET A 263 -10.89 -8.90 -3.36
C MET A 263 -10.05 -8.47 -4.58
N LEU A 264 -8.73 -8.61 -4.51
CA LEU A 264 -7.82 -8.26 -5.59
C LEU A 264 -7.95 -9.19 -6.80
N ALA A 265 -8.30 -10.46 -6.58
CA ALA A 265 -8.61 -11.39 -7.66
C ALA A 265 -9.81 -10.93 -8.49
N LYS A 266 -10.88 -10.44 -7.84
CA LYS A 266 -12.09 -9.93 -8.52
C LYS A 266 -11.81 -8.70 -9.38
N THR A 267 -10.83 -7.89 -9.02
CA THR A 267 -10.42 -6.68 -9.75
C THR A 267 -9.28 -6.93 -10.73
N GLY A 268 -8.82 -8.19 -10.86
CA GLY A 268 -7.70 -8.55 -11.74
C GLY A 268 -6.34 -8.04 -11.29
N GLN A 269 -6.22 -7.61 -10.03
CA GLN A 269 -5.00 -7.03 -9.46
C GLN A 269 -4.09 -8.05 -8.77
N LEU A 270 -4.59 -9.28 -8.55
CA LEU A 270 -3.81 -10.38 -7.96
C LEU A 270 -3.08 -11.16 -9.03
N HIS A 271 -1.78 -11.36 -8.85
CA HIS A 271 -0.94 -12.18 -9.72
C HIS A 271 -0.12 -13.15 -8.87
N LEU A 272 -0.22 -14.44 -9.19
CA LEU A 272 0.62 -15.50 -8.63
C LEU A 272 1.54 -16.04 -9.71
N TYR A 273 2.81 -16.17 -9.40
CA TYR A 273 3.82 -16.78 -10.26
C TYR A 273 4.40 -18.00 -9.59
N PHE A 274 4.58 -19.08 -10.35
CA PHE A 274 5.19 -20.31 -9.89
C PHE A 274 6.31 -20.76 -10.82
N LEU A 275 7.39 -21.26 -10.25
CA LEU A 275 8.37 -22.10 -10.94
C LEU A 275 8.03 -23.55 -10.61
N GLU A 276 7.88 -24.37 -11.64
CA GLU A 276 7.54 -25.78 -11.52
C GLU A 276 8.70 -26.65 -11.99
N ILE A 277 8.92 -27.78 -11.30
CA ILE A 277 9.88 -28.82 -11.67
C ILE A 277 9.15 -30.16 -11.54
N ALA A 278 9.19 -30.98 -12.59
CA ALA A 278 8.47 -32.23 -12.67
C ALA A 278 6.98 -32.11 -12.30
N GLY A 279 6.33 -31.07 -12.81
CA GLY A 279 4.94 -30.75 -12.55
C GLY A 279 4.64 -30.30 -11.10
N GLN A 280 5.67 -30.09 -10.28
CA GLN A 280 5.51 -29.64 -8.89
C GLN A 280 6.00 -28.20 -8.73
N PRO A 281 5.20 -27.28 -8.16
CA PRO A 281 5.64 -25.94 -7.88
C PRO A 281 6.65 -25.91 -6.72
N VAL A 282 7.85 -25.39 -7.00
CA VAL A 282 8.99 -25.36 -6.07
C VAL A 282 9.33 -23.94 -5.59
N SER A 283 8.81 -22.93 -6.26
CA SER A 283 8.98 -21.53 -5.87
C SER A 283 7.74 -20.76 -6.28
N GLY A 284 7.39 -19.72 -5.53
CA GLY A 284 6.25 -18.88 -5.83
C GLY A 284 6.47 -17.43 -5.40
N ALA A 285 5.81 -16.51 -6.11
CA ALA A 285 5.73 -15.12 -5.74
C ALA A 285 4.28 -14.66 -5.89
N PHE A 286 3.80 -13.84 -4.96
CA PHE A 286 2.55 -13.15 -5.16
C PHE A 286 2.79 -11.63 -5.26
N CYS A 287 2.06 -11.03 -6.15
CA CYS A 287 2.27 -9.65 -6.52
C CYS A 287 0.91 -8.97 -6.68
N TYR A 288 0.92 -7.67 -6.49
CA TYR A 288 -0.21 -6.82 -6.85
C TYR A 288 0.16 -6.05 -8.12
N VAL A 289 -0.77 -5.98 -9.05
CA VAL A 289 -0.61 -5.15 -10.23
C VAL A 289 -1.77 -4.16 -10.27
N ASP A 290 -1.43 -2.89 -10.25
CA ASP A 290 -2.42 -1.83 -10.43
C ASP A 290 -1.99 -0.97 -11.61
N ARG A 291 -2.71 -1.10 -12.72
CA ARG A 291 -2.37 -0.48 -14.01
C ARG A 291 -0.96 -0.86 -14.46
N ASP A 292 -0.03 0.11 -14.42
CA ASP A 292 1.37 0.00 -14.82
C ASP A 292 2.35 -0.15 -13.65
N ILE A 293 1.83 -0.29 -12.42
CA ILE A 293 2.64 -0.49 -11.22
C ILE A 293 2.57 -1.95 -10.76
N PHE A 294 3.73 -2.56 -10.65
CA PHE A 294 3.90 -3.91 -10.14
C PHE A 294 4.48 -3.87 -8.73
N TYR A 295 3.72 -4.36 -7.75
CA TYR A 295 4.13 -4.45 -6.36
C TYR A 295 4.56 -5.88 -6.06
N TYR A 296 5.84 -6.09 -5.80
CA TYR A 296 6.39 -7.36 -5.34
C TYR A 296 6.27 -7.45 -3.82
N ASN A 297 5.68 -8.56 -3.31
CA ASN A 297 5.44 -8.76 -1.88
C ASN A 297 6.14 -10.03 -1.34
#